data_dccc366ea8ba8ac95cc51f3f2b8c85ba
#
_entry.id   dccc366ea8ba8ac95cc51f3f2b8c85ba
#
_cell.length_a   1.000
_cell.length_b   1.000
_cell.length_c   1.000
_cell.angle_alpha   90.00
_cell.angle_beta   90.00
_cell.angle_gamma   90.00
#
_symmetry.space_group_name_H-M   'P 1'
#
loop_
_entity.id
_entity.type
_entity.pdbx_description
1 polymer ?
#
loop_
_entity_poly.entity_id
_entity_poly.type
_entity_poly.pdbx_seq_one_letter_code
_entity_poly.pdbx_strand_id
1 'polypeptide(L)'
;MRRALWMCGNPSADGGTLSRGAAAWLRDDDAQAETLTGGFAGWVEAEHPLVRPEHLPVRDALGRTTWVTRARPKIIRVACPWLIRRFIDPTARFLFVAPTEVQGVADRFKATPFDTGHGFWNDRGEHCTFDVMLSAFGLETQPLLRLAEIVRGADTDRLDLAPQCAGLLAASLGLSRMYRDDIAQLNAAMVLYDGLFRWCRDAADETHG
;
A
#
# COMPACT_ATOMS: atom_id res chain seq x y z
N MET A 1 -17.83 6.02 1.76
CA MET A 1 -17.31 5.34 0.56
C MET A 1 -17.47 3.83 0.79
N ARG A 2 -18.43 3.18 0.12
CA ARG A 2 -18.67 1.73 0.27
C ARG A 2 -17.55 0.97 -0.44
N ARG A 3 -16.96 -0.03 0.21
CA ARG A 3 -15.85 -0.81 -0.35
C ARG A 3 -16.34 -1.64 -1.55
N ALA A 4 -15.63 -1.60 -2.67
CA ALA A 4 -15.78 -2.60 -3.72
C ALA A 4 -15.23 -3.93 -3.19
N LEU A 5 -16.06 -4.95 -3.13
CA LEU A 5 -15.65 -6.31 -2.80
C LEU A 5 -15.39 -7.03 -4.13
N TRP A 6 -14.13 -7.38 -4.39
CA TRP A 6 -13.78 -8.24 -5.52
C TRP A 6 -13.89 -9.69 -5.10
N MET A 7 -14.78 -10.45 -5.72
CA MET A 7 -14.85 -11.90 -5.53
C MET A 7 -14.17 -12.59 -6.70
N CYS A 8 -12.98 -13.14 -6.45
CA CYS A 8 -12.36 -14.10 -7.35
C CYS A 8 -13.02 -15.47 -7.14
N GLY A 9 -13.94 -15.84 -8.02
CA GLY A 9 -14.37 -17.22 -8.10
C GLY A 9 -13.24 -18.07 -8.67
N ASN A 10 -12.90 -19.19 -8.00
CA ASN A 10 -12.09 -20.24 -8.63
C ASN A 10 -12.81 -20.66 -9.93
N PRO A 11 -12.13 -20.86 -11.06
CA PRO A 11 -12.73 -21.51 -12.23
C PRO A 11 -13.02 -22.97 -11.88
N SER A 12 -14.04 -23.17 -11.08
CA SER A 12 -14.63 -24.47 -10.83
C SER A 12 -15.39 -24.88 -12.08
N ALA A 13 -15.62 -26.18 -12.23
CA ALA A 13 -16.34 -26.82 -13.37
C ALA A 13 -17.73 -26.22 -13.69
N ASP A 14 -18.21 -25.25 -12.90
CA ASP A 14 -19.50 -24.55 -13.04
C ASP A 14 -19.48 -23.28 -13.89
N GLY A 15 -18.34 -22.94 -14.54
CA GLY A 15 -18.20 -21.74 -15.39
C GLY A 15 -18.41 -20.41 -14.68
N GLY A 16 -18.15 -20.34 -13.38
CA GLY A 16 -18.27 -19.12 -12.57
C GLY A 16 -19.69 -18.81 -12.10
N THR A 17 -20.61 -19.77 -12.11
CA THR A 17 -22.00 -19.62 -11.65
C THR A 17 -22.07 -19.21 -10.19
N LEU A 18 -21.24 -19.83 -9.33
CA LEU A 18 -21.17 -19.49 -7.90
C LEU A 18 -20.74 -18.05 -7.66
N SER A 19 -19.70 -17.57 -8.36
CA SER A 19 -19.23 -16.20 -8.20
C SER A 19 -20.25 -15.18 -8.72
N ARG A 20 -20.96 -15.47 -9.81
CA ARG A 20 -22.06 -14.61 -10.29
C ARG A 20 -23.23 -14.57 -9.32
N GLY A 21 -23.62 -15.72 -8.75
CA GLY A 21 -24.65 -15.82 -7.73
C GLY A 21 -24.29 -15.05 -6.46
N ALA A 22 -23.05 -15.23 -5.96
CA ALA A 22 -22.56 -14.50 -4.79
C ALA A 22 -22.49 -12.99 -5.03
N ALA A 23 -22.03 -12.55 -6.20
CA ALA A 23 -22.02 -11.13 -6.55
C ALA A 23 -23.44 -10.55 -6.67
N ALA A 24 -24.41 -11.32 -7.18
CA ALA A 24 -25.80 -10.88 -7.24
C ALA A 24 -26.40 -10.75 -5.83
N TRP A 25 -26.14 -11.70 -4.94
CA TRP A 25 -26.59 -11.62 -3.53
C TRP A 25 -25.99 -10.41 -2.81
N LEU A 26 -24.67 -10.19 -2.93
CA LEU A 26 -24.02 -9.04 -2.33
C LEU A 26 -24.59 -7.70 -2.84
N ARG A 27 -25.01 -7.64 -4.12
CA ARG A 27 -25.66 -6.44 -4.66
C ARG A 27 -27.07 -6.24 -4.08
N ASP A 28 -27.79 -7.30 -3.78
CA ASP A 28 -29.08 -7.25 -3.08
C ASP A 28 -28.93 -6.67 -1.67
N ASP A 29 -27.80 -6.96 -1.00
CA ASP A 29 -27.40 -6.38 0.29
C ASP A 29 -26.72 -4.98 0.16
N ASP A 30 -26.99 -4.23 -0.91
CA ASP A 30 -26.41 -2.90 -1.18
C ASP A 30 -24.88 -2.86 -1.28
N ALA A 31 -24.18 -3.98 -1.41
CA ALA A 31 -22.74 -4.00 -1.63
C ALA A 31 -22.41 -3.81 -3.11
N GLN A 32 -21.34 -3.05 -3.39
CA GLN A 32 -20.78 -3.00 -4.74
C GLN A 32 -19.96 -4.28 -4.97
N ALA A 33 -20.48 -5.18 -5.78
CA ALA A 33 -19.85 -6.47 -6.07
C ALA A 33 -19.88 -6.76 -7.58
N GLU A 34 -18.75 -7.19 -8.10
CA GLU A 34 -18.57 -7.58 -9.50
C GLU A 34 -17.88 -8.95 -9.57
N THR A 35 -18.02 -9.62 -10.71
CA THR A 35 -17.29 -10.84 -11.00
C THR A 35 -16.13 -10.57 -11.93
N LEU A 36 -14.97 -11.14 -11.60
CA LEU A 36 -13.79 -11.06 -12.46
C LEU A 36 -13.97 -12.01 -13.65
N THR A 37 -13.94 -11.49 -14.86
CA THR A 37 -13.98 -12.31 -16.07
C THR A 37 -12.76 -13.22 -16.14
N GLY A 38 -12.96 -14.51 -16.41
CA GLY A 38 -11.90 -15.52 -16.36
C GLY A 38 -11.48 -15.93 -14.94
N GLY A 39 -12.02 -15.28 -13.90
CA GLY A 39 -11.69 -15.57 -12.50
C GLY A 39 -10.21 -15.38 -12.19
N PHE A 40 -9.71 -16.03 -11.14
CA PHE A 40 -8.30 -15.96 -10.75
C PHE A 40 -7.37 -16.56 -11.83
N ALA A 41 -7.80 -17.60 -12.54
CA ALA A 41 -6.99 -18.18 -13.61
C ALA A 41 -6.76 -17.20 -14.77
N GLY A 42 -7.80 -16.49 -15.21
CA GLY A 42 -7.66 -15.42 -16.23
C GLY A 42 -6.81 -14.25 -15.77
N TRP A 43 -6.83 -13.93 -14.47
CA TRP A 43 -5.94 -12.92 -13.88
C TRP A 43 -4.46 -13.35 -13.97
N VAL A 44 -4.17 -14.62 -13.66
CA VAL A 44 -2.81 -15.20 -13.74
C VAL A 44 -2.35 -15.29 -15.19
N GLU A 45 -3.22 -15.77 -16.10
CA GLU A 45 -2.92 -15.88 -17.53
C GLU A 45 -2.62 -14.52 -18.18
N ALA A 46 -3.30 -13.47 -17.72
CA ALA A 46 -3.05 -12.09 -18.16
C ALA A 46 -1.83 -11.45 -17.48
N GLU A 47 -1.04 -12.21 -16.72
CA GLU A 47 0.15 -11.76 -15.99
C GLU A 47 -0.09 -10.54 -15.09
N HIS A 48 -1.31 -10.41 -14.56
CA HIS A 48 -1.62 -9.34 -13.63
C HIS A 48 -0.91 -9.54 -12.28
N PRO A 49 -0.54 -8.46 -11.57
CA PRO A 49 0.25 -8.54 -10.34
C PRO A 49 -0.48 -9.33 -9.24
N LEU A 50 0.29 -10.19 -8.57
CA LEU A 50 -0.14 -10.98 -7.44
C LEU A 50 0.74 -10.67 -6.23
N VAL A 51 0.12 -10.51 -5.07
CA VAL A 51 0.88 -10.35 -3.82
C VAL A 51 1.50 -11.69 -3.44
N ARG A 52 2.82 -11.70 -3.31
CA ARG A 52 3.58 -12.87 -2.88
C ARG A 52 3.33 -13.15 -1.39
N PRO A 53 2.84 -14.34 -1.02
CA PRO A 53 2.45 -14.62 0.35
C PRO A 53 3.63 -14.82 1.32
N GLU A 54 4.83 -15.10 0.82
CA GLU A 54 6.01 -15.48 1.62
C GLU A 54 6.43 -14.40 2.61
N HIS A 55 6.14 -13.15 2.28
CA HIS A 55 6.51 -12.00 3.09
C HIS A 55 5.34 -11.36 3.85
N LEU A 56 4.14 -11.96 3.76
CA LEU A 56 3.00 -11.42 4.48
C LEU A 56 3.16 -11.62 5.99
N PRO A 57 3.01 -10.56 6.80
CA PRO A 57 3.02 -10.71 8.25
C PRO A 57 1.87 -11.57 8.75
N VAL A 58 2.05 -12.13 9.94
CA VAL A 58 0.99 -12.87 10.64
C VAL A 58 -0.24 -11.96 10.82
N ARG A 59 -1.41 -12.51 10.52
CA ARG A 59 -2.67 -11.81 10.68
C ARG A 59 -3.28 -12.09 12.06
N ASP A 60 -3.96 -11.10 12.63
CA ASP A 60 -4.72 -11.25 13.87
C ASP A 60 -6.02 -12.05 13.63
N ALA A 61 -6.79 -12.31 14.70
CA ALA A 61 -8.06 -13.04 14.62
C ALA A 61 -9.12 -12.36 13.73
N LEU A 62 -8.94 -11.09 13.39
CA LEU A 62 -9.78 -10.34 12.46
C LEU A 62 -9.19 -10.27 11.04
N GLY A 63 -8.15 -11.05 10.76
CA GLY A 63 -7.50 -11.09 9.47
C GLY A 63 -6.60 -9.88 9.15
N ARG A 64 -6.25 -9.05 10.13
CA ARG A 64 -5.48 -7.80 9.95
C ARG A 64 -4.01 -8.02 10.24
N THR A 65 -3.15 -7.38 9.47
CA THR A 65 -1.73 -7.24 9.77
C THR A 65 -1.49 -6.05 10.72
N THR A 66 -0.48 -6.15 11.58
CA THR A 66 -0.05 -5.05 12.46
C THR A 66 1.40 -4.69 12.15
N TRP A 67 1.64 -3.41 11.96
CA TRP A 67 2.94 -2.85 11.61
C TRP A 67 3.35 -1.81 12.64
N VAL A 68 4.64 -1.67 12.89
CA VAL A 68 5.18 -0.69 13.83
C VAL A 68 6.36 0.06 13.23
N THR A 69 6.41 1.36 13.48
CA THR A 69 7.51 2.22 13.06
C THR A 69 7.66 3.41 13.99
N ARG A 70 8.62 4.27 13.70
CA ARG A 70 8.91 5.48 14.47
C ARG A 70 7.80 6.52 14.31
N ALA A 71 7.44 7.17 15.40
CA ALA A 71 6.51 8.31 15.44
C ALA A 71 6.95 9.47 14.52
N ARG A 72 6.05 10.40 14.30
CA ARG A 72 6.20 11.53 13.38
C ARG A 72 6.51 11.08 11.95
N PRO A 73 5.56 10.36 11.31
CA PRO A 73 5.76 9.82 9.98
C PRO A 73 6.01 10.94 8.96
N LYS A 74 6.91 10.66 8.05
CA LYS A 74 7.16 11.47 6.86
C LYS A 74 7.07 10.53 5.65
N ILE A 75 7.75 10.81 4.59
CA ILE A 75 7.64 10.18 3.28
C ILE A 75 7.49 8.65 3.35
N ILE A 76 8.51 7.90 3.74
CA ILE A 76 8.50 6.42 3.77
C ILE A 76 7.45 5.89 4.75
N ARG A 77 7.36 6.48 5.95
CA ARG A 77 6.42 6.05 6.99
C ARG A 77 4.96 6.42 6.72
N VAL A 78 4.70 7.02 5.54
CA VAL A 78 3.37 7.23 4.95
C VAL A 78 3.20 6.40 3.68
N ALA A 79 4.20 6.38 2.80
CA ALA A 79 4.19 5.63 1.54
C ALA A 79 4.00 4.12 1.78
N CYS A 80 4.78 3.53 2.70
CA CYS A 80 4.66 2.11 3.03
C CYS A 80 3.27 1.74 3.60
N PRO A 81 2.71 2.44 4.59
CA PRO A 81 1.32 2.26 5.02
C PRO A 81 0.29 2.43 3.90
N TRP A 82 0.49 3.39 2.99
CA TRP A 82 -0.38 3.57 1.84
C TRP A 82 -0.34 2.33 0.93
N LEU A 83 0.85 1.84 0.56
CA LEU A 83 1.02 0.63 -0.25
C LEU A 83 0.33 -0.57 0.41
N ILE A 84 0.57 -0.76 1.70
CA ILE A 84 -0.01 -1.87 2.46
C ILE A 84 -1.54 -1.78 2.44
N ARG A 85 -2.14 -0.63 2.74
CA ARG A 85 -3.60 -0.48 2.77
C ARG A 85 -4.26 -0.57 1.40
N ARG A 86 -3.57 -0.21 0.32
CA ARG A 86 -4.15 -0.24 -1.03
C ARG A 86 -4.03 -1.59 -1.71
N PHE A 87 -2.94 -2.32 -1.47
CA PHE A 87 -2.60 -3.51 -2.26
C PHE A 87 -2.51 -4.80 -1.43
N ILE A 88 -2.31 -4.73 -0.12
CA ILE A 88 -1.99 -5.90 0.70
C ILE A 88 -3.05 -6.19 1.76
N ASP A 89 -3.35 -5.21 2.60
CA ASP A 89 -4.32 -5.34 3.69
C ASP A 89 -5.01 -4.01 3.96
N PRO A 90 -6.23 -3.80 3.43
CA PRO A 90 -7.00 -2.57 3.64
C PRO A 90 -7.32 -2.28 5.11
N THR A 91 -7.23 -3.28 5.97
CA THR A 91 -7.52 -3.19 7.40
C THR A 91 -6.28 -3.13 8.28
N ALA A 92 -5.09 -3.05 7.66
CA ALA A 92 -3.81 -3.00 8.35
C ALA A 92 -3.76 -1.93 9.44
N ARG A 93 -3.19 -2.29 10.59
CA ARG A 93 -2.98 -1.41 11.74
C ARG A 93 -1.54 -0.91 11.75
N PHE A 94 -1.38 0.37 12.06
CA PHE A 94 -0.07 1.00 12.16
C PHE A 94 0.10 1.58 13.56
N LEU A 95 1.23 1.24 14.19
CA LEU A 95 1.64 1.71 15.50
C LEU A 95 2.85 2.65 15.32
N PHE A 96 2.68 3.90 15.70
CA PHE A 96 3.73 4.91 15.67
C PHE A 96 4.22 5.15 17.09
N VAL A 97 5.48 4.85 17.37
CA VAL A 97 6.04 4.87 18.73
C VAL A 97 7.43 5.52 18.76
N ALA A 98 7.94 5.81 19.94
CA ALA A 98 9.31 6.32 20.06
C ALA A 98 10.33 5.31 19.49
N PRO A 99 11.44 5.76 18.89
CA PRO A 99 12.42 4.86 18.26
C PRO A 99 12.90 3.74 19.18
N THR A 100 13.07 4.03 20.47
CA THR A 100 13.52 3.08 21.50
C THR A 100 12.45 2.03 21.88
N GLU A 101 11.19 2.26 21.55
CA GLU A 101 10.06 1.41 21.91
C GLU A 101 9.68 0.43 20.78
N VAL A 102 10.16 0.66 19.56
CA VAL A 102 9.73 -0.11 18.38
C VAL A 102 9.85 -1.60 18.58
N GLN A 103 11.01 -2.08 19.06
CA GLN A 103 11.24 -3.52 19.25
C GLN A 103 10.33 -4.11 20.33
N GLY A 104 10.19 -3.43 21.47
CA GLY A 104 9.31 -3.89 22.55
C GLY A 104 7.84 -3.94 22.13
N VAL A 105 7.39 -2.97 21.32
CA VAL A 105 6.04 -2.96 20.76
C VAL A 105 5.88 -4.05 19.71
N ALA A 106 6.89 -4.26 18.84
CA ALA A 106 6.87 -5.35 17.87
C ALA A 106 6.64 -6.70 18.53
N ASP A 107 7.42 -7.00 19.56
CA ASP A 107 7.35 -8.27 20.29
C ASP A 107 6.01 -8.42 21.03
N ARG A 108 5.57 -7.38 21.74
CA ARG A 108 4.35 -7.41 22.55
C ARG A 108 3.07 -7.53 21.74
N PHE A 109 3.00 -6.84 20.58
CA PHE A 109 1.80 -6.77 19.75
C PHE A 109 1.89 -7.66 18.49
N LYS A 110 2.96 -8.44 18.34
CA LYS A 110 3.26 -9.23 17.13
C LYS A 110 3.21 -8.35 15.88
N ALA A 111 3.71 -7.12 16.01
CA ALA A 111 3.74 -6.14 14.94
C ALA A 111 5.03 -6.28 14.13
N THR A 112 4.92 -6.11 12.83
CA THR A 112 6.08 -6.15 11.93
C THR A 112 6.74 -4.77 11.87
N PRO A 113 8.02 -4.64 12.29
CA PRO A 113 8.73 -3.38 12.23
C PRO A 113 9.12 -3.04 10.78
N PHE A 114 9.04 -1.75 10.41
CA PHE A 114 9.50 -1.23 9.13
C PHE A 114 10.11 0.16 9.26
N ASP A 115 11.03 0.50 8.37
CA ASP A 115 11.76 1.77 8.37
C ASP A 115 12.35 2.13 9.74
N THR A 116 13.08 1.19 10.34
CA THR A 116 13.66 1.32 11.69
C THR A 116 15.19 1.32 11.70
N GLY A 117 15.79 1.09 10.54
CA GLY A 117 17.24 0.92 10.37
C GLY A 117 17.72 -0.53 10.54
N HIS A 118 16.84 -1.45 10.97
CA HIS A 118 17.18 -2.85 11.19
C HIS A 118 16.06 -3.79 10.73
N GLY A 119 16.44 -5.03 10.34
CA GLY A 119 15.50 -6.06 9.92
C GLY A 119 15.18 -6.05 8.43
N PHE A 120 14.18 -6.83 8.03
CA PHE A 120 13.87 -7.09 6.62
C PHE A 120 13.30 -5.87 5.89
N TRP A 121 12.38 -5.14 6.51
CA TRP A 121 11.64 -4.02 5.92
C TRP A 121 12.34 -2.67 6.13
N ASN A 122 13.54 -2.55 5.56
CA ASN A 122 14.38 -1.35 5.62
C ASN A 122 15.06 -1.12 4.28
N ASP A 123 15.70 0.02 4.15
CA ASP A 123 16.46 0.41 2.97
C ASP A 123 17.56 -0.62 2.64
N ARG A 124 17.82 -0.81 1.35
CA ARG A 124 18.86 -1.73 0.84
C ARG A 124 19.65 -1.06 -0.28
N GLY A 125 20.85 -0.63 0.02
CA GLY A 125 21.68 0.10 -0.94
C GLY A 125 21.00 1.40 -1.35
N GLU A 126 20.73 1.56 -2.64
CA GLU A 126 20.04 2.74 -3.17
C GLU A 126 18.51 2.64 -3.11
N HIS A 127 17.96 1.49 -2.71
CA HIS A 127 16.53 1.25 -2.62
C HIS A 127 16.00 1.62 -1.23
N CYS A 128 15.01 2.50 -1.20
CA CYS A 128 14.32 2.82 0.04
C CYS A 128 13.35 1.70 0.46
N THR A 129 12.85 1.75 1.68
CA THR A 129 11.93 0.73 2.23
C THR A 129 10.70 0.50 1.35
N PHE A 130 10.22 1.51 0.64
CA PHE A 130 9.10 1.39 -0.29
C PHE A 130 9.47 0.50 -1.50
N ASP A 131 10.66 0.68 -2.09
CA ASP A 131 11.18 -0.18 -3.16
C ASP A 131 11.28 -1.63 -2.69
N VAL A 132 11.82 -1.84 -1.48
CA VAL A 132 11.95 -3.17 -0.87
C VAL A 132 10.59 -3.85 -0.70
N MET A 133 9.56 -3.10 -0.30
CA MET A 133 8.20 -3.62 -0.18
C MET A 133 7.60 -3.98 -1.54
N LEU A 134 7.80 -3.15 -2.57
CA LEU A 134 7.33 -3.46 -3.93
C LEU A 134 7.91 -4.78 -4.43
N SER A 135 9.22 -4.94 -4.32
CA SER A 135 9.91 -6.15 -4.79
C SER A 135 9.50 -7.38 -3.97
N ALA A 136 9.49 -7.29 -2.65
CA ALA A 136 9.13 -8.41 -1.78
C ALA A 136 7.69 -8.89 -2.00
N PHE A 137 6.76 -7.97 -2.23
CA PHE A 137 5.36 -8.31 -2.48
C PHE A 137 5.04 -8.63 -3.95
N GLY A 138 5.99 -8.48 -4.88
CA GLY A 138 5.75 -8.71 -6.32
C GLY A 138 4.87 -7.65 -6.98
N LEU A 139 4.91 -6.42 -6.47
CA LEU A 139 4.09 -5.29 -6.93
C LEU A 139 4.86 -4.33 -7.88
N GLU A 140 5.87 -4.82 -8.59
CA GLU A 140 6.75 -4.03 -9.46
C GLU A 140 6.06 -3.70 -10.81
N THR A 141 4.89 -3.06 -10.75
CA THR A 141 4.21 -2.52 -11.94
C THR A 141 4.77 -1.16 -12.32
N GLN A 142 4.71 -0.79 -13.61
CA GLN A 142 5.23 0.49 -14.09
C GLN A 142 4.74 1.72 -13.29
N PRO A 143 3.44 1.86 -12.98
CA PRO A 143 2.97 2.98 -12.16
C PRO A 143 3.56 2.99 -10.74
N LEU A 144 3.70 1.83 -10.11
CA LEU A 144 4.28 1.74 -8.76
C LEU A 144 5.79 1.97 -8.76
N LEU A 145 6.50 1.56 -9.81
CA LEU A 145 7.93 1.85 -9.97
C LEU A 145 8.17 3.35 -10.18
N ARG A 146 7.33 4.05 -10.97
CA ARG A 146 7.38 5.52 -11.11
C ARG A 146 7.11 6.21 -9.77
N LEU A 147 6.12 5.74 -9.01
CA LEU A 147 5.85 6.28 -7.68
C LEU A 147 7.00 6.02 -6.72
N ALA A 148 7.66 4.86 -6.79
CA ALA A 148 8.82 4.53 -5.98
C ALA A 148 9.99 5.47 -6.22
N GLU A 149 10.24 5.85 -7.47
CA GLU A 149 11.26 6.84 -7.82
C GLU A 149 10.99 8.20 -7.17
N ILE A 150 9.73 8.67 -7.23
CA ILE A 150 9.31 9.92 -6.58
C ILE A 150 9.47 9.83 -5.04
N VAL A 151 9.03 8.73 -4.45
CA VAL A 151 9.13 8.48 -3.00
C VAL A 151 10.60 8.44 -2.56
N ARG A 152 11.43 7.68 -3.26
CA ARG A 152 12.86 7.55 -2.98
C ARG A 152 13.57 8.90 -3.09
N GLY A 153 13.32 9.65 -4.17
CA GLY A 153 13.92 10.97 -4.36
C GLY A 153 13.55 11.95 -3.26
N ALA A 154 12.28 11.97 -2.85
CA ALA A 154 11.81 12.84 -1.77
C ALA A 154 12.36 12.42 -0.39
N ASP A 155 12.55 11.11 -0.15
CA ASP A 155 13.01 10.59 1.15
C ASP A 155 14.52 10.73 1.35
N THR A 156 15.30 10.60 0.27
CA THR A 156 16.77 10.62 0.31
C THR A 156 17.38 11.98 -0.08
N ASP A 157 16.56 13.03 -0.21
CA ASP A 157 16.95 14.37 -0.67
C ASP A 157 17.59 14.38 -2.08
N ARG A 158 17.28 13.36 -2.89
CA ARG A 158 17.68 13.29 -4.29
C ARG A 158 16.55 13.79 -5.20
N LEU A 159 16.29 15.08 -5.10
CA LEU A 159 15.16 15.72 -5.79
C LEU A 159 15.30 15.76 -7.32
N ASP A 160 16.47 15.41 -7.82
CA ASP A 160 16.81 15.25 -9.24
C ASP A 160 16.25 13.97 -9.87
N LEU A 161 15.85 12.97 -9.07
CA LEU A 161 15.33 11.70 -9.58
C LEU A 161 14.03 11.87 -10.37
N ALA A 162 13.12 12.71 -9.90
CA ALA A 162 11.90 13.05 -10.62
C ALA A 162 11.42 14.47 -10.23
N PRO A 163 10.82 15.23 -11.17
CA PRO A 163 10.34 16.59 -10.89
C PRO A 163 9.35 16.68 -9.71
N GLN A 164 8.61 15.61 -9.44
CA GLN A 164 7.60 15.52 -8.39
C GLN A 164 8.17 15.34 -6.98
N CYS A 165 9.45 14.98 -6.85
CA CYS A 165 10.10 14.71 -5.56
C CYS A 165 9.99 15.92 -4.61
N ALA A 166 10.30 17.12 -5.09
CA ALA A 166 10.23 18.35 -4.29
C ALA A 166 8.80 18.64 -3.82
N GLY A 167 7.79 18.39 -4.69
CA GLY A 167 6.37 18.55 -4.34
C GLY A 167 5.93 17.58 -3.25
N LEU A 168 6.31 16.30 -3.36
CA LEU A 168 6.01 15.29 -2.34
C LEU A 168 6.69 15.61 -1.00
N LEU A 169 7.97 16.04 -1.03
CA LEU A 169 8.70 16.46 0.17
C LEU A 169 7.97 17.62 0.86
N ALA A 170 7.65 18.69 0.13
CA ALA A 170 6.98 19.86 0.68
C ALA A 170 5.61 19.53 1.28
N ALA A 171 4.79 18.75 0.56
CA ALA A 171 3.48 18.30 1.04
C ALA A 171 3.59 17.43 2.30
N SER A 172 4.56 16.49 2.33
CA SER A 172 4.77 15.61 3.49
C SER A 172 5.22 16.38 4.73
N LEU A 173 6.10 17.37 4.58
CA LEU A 173 6.52 18.23 5.66
C LEU A 173 5.37 19.11 6.15
N GLY A 174 4.55 19.66 5.25
CA GLY A 174 3.35 20.43 5.57
C GLY A 174 2.36 19.61 6.41
N LEU A 175 2.00 18.40 5.95
CA LEU A 175 1.12 17.49 6.68
C LEU A 175 1.68 17.14 8.07
N SER A 176 2.99 16.86 8.18
CA SER A 176 3.62 16.59 9.48
C SER A 176 3.54 17.78 10.46
N ARG A 177 3.41 19.01 9.98
CA ARG A 177 3.21 20.19 10.82
C ARG A 177 1.74 20.42 11.19
N MET A 178 0.82 20.05 10.28
CA MET A 178 -0.63 20.21 10.50
C MET A 178 -1.18 19.25 11.55
N TYR A 179 -0.67 18.01 11.58
CA TYR A 179 -1.21 16.96 12.44
C TYR A 179 -0.25 16.64 13.59
N ARG A 180 -0.80 16.56 14.82
CA ARG A 180 -0.07 16.06 16.01
C ARG A 180 -0.22 14.56 16.18
N ASP A 181 -1.38 14.02 15.80
CA ASP A 181 -1.68 12.59 15.82
C ASP A 181 -1.19 11.94 14.53
N ASP A 182 -0.37 10.90 14.66
CA ASP A 182 0.28 10.24 13.54
C ASP A 182 -0.68 9.44 12.66
N ILE A 183 -1.76 8.90 13.25
CA ILE A 183 -2.81 8.19 12.49
C ILE A 183 -3.67 9.19 11.71
N ALA A 184 -4.00 10.33 12.30
CA ALA A 184 -4.72 11.39 11.60
C ALA A 184 -3.89 11.94 10.43
N GLN A 185 -2.57 12.13 10.64
CA GLN A 185 -1.64 12.51 9.58
C GLN A 185 -1.60 11.46 8.46
N LEU A 186 -1.44 10.17 8.79
CA LEU A 186 -1.46 9.09 7.82
C LEU A 186 -2.75 9.10 7.00
N ASN A 187 -3.90 9.20 7.67
CA ASN A 187 -5.20 9.18 6.99
C ASN A 187 -5.38 10.37 6.05
N ALA A 188 -4.94 11.57 6.43
CA ALA A 188 -4.98 12.75 5.58
C ALA A 188 -4.04 12.62 4.36
N ALA A 189 -2.87 12.00 4.55
CA ALA A 189 -1.88 11.80 3.49
C ALA A 189 -2.28 10.72 2.47
N MET A 190 -3.21 9.82 2.80
CA MET A 190 -3.64 8.74 1.87
C MET A 190 -4.10 9.29 0.52
N VAL A 191 -4.85 10.39 0.51
CA VAL A 191 -5.36 11.02 -0.73
C VAL A 191 -4.23 11.59 -1.59
N LEU A 192 -3.16 12.12 -0.98
CA LEU A 192 -1.99 12.61 -1.71
C LEU A 192 -1.32 11.47 -2.49
N TYR A 193 -1.10 10.33 -1.85
CA TYR A 193 -0.51 9.16 -2.50
C TYR A 193 -1.46 8.51 -3.51
N ASP A 194 -2.76 8.50 -3.26
CA ASP A 194 -3.78 8.07 -4.24
C ASP A 194 -3.69 8.93 -5.52
N GLY A 195 -3.58 10.25 -5.37
CA GLY A 195 -3.42 11.19 -6.48
C GLY A 195 -2.12 10.98 -7.26
N LEU A 196 -0.98 10.84 -6.56
CA LEU A 196 0.32 10.56 -7.18
C LEU A 196 0.32 9.22 -7.93
N PHE A 197 -0.22 8.18 -7.31
CA PHE A 197 -0.34 6.87 -7.98
C PHE A 197 -1.24 6.94 -9.21
N ARG A 198 -2.37 7.65 -9.13
CA ARG A 198 -3.26 7.86 -10.26
C ARG A 198 -2.55 8.58 -11.40
N TRP A 199 -1.80 9.64 -11.08
CA TRP A 199 -0.98 10.37 -12.05
C TRP A 199 0.07 9.45 -12.70
N CYS A 200 0.82 8.68 -11.90
CA CYS A 200 1.80 7.71 -12.42
C CYS A 200 1.20 6.67 -13.37
N ARG A 201 -0.07 6.31 -13.16
CA ARG A 201 -0.76 5.28 -13.93
C ARG A 201 -1.37 5.80 -15.22
N ASP A 202 -2.09 6.92 -15.16
CA ASP A 202 -3.02 7.33 -16.21
C ASP A 202 -2.76 8.73 -16.77
N ALA A 203 -1.95 9.56 -16.13
CA ALA A 203 -1.86 11.00 -16.43
C ALA A 203 -0.43 11.54 -16.56
N ALA A 204 0.60 10.67 -16.58
CA ALA A 204 1.99 11.12 -16.63
C ALA A 204 2.33 11.91 -17.91
N ASP A 205 1.59 11.69 -18.99
CA ASP A 205 1.77 12.34 -20.28
C ASP A 205 0.77 13.51 -20.50
N GLU A 206 -0.11 13.78 -19.52
CA GLU A 206 -1.05 14.90 -19.61
C GLU A 206 -0.34 16.23 -19.32
N THR A 207 -0.63 17.22 -20.14
CA THR A 207 -0.18 18.61 -19.95
C THR A 207 -1.39 19.52 -19.80
N HIS A 208 -1.25 20.62 -19.06
CA HIS A 208 -2.27 21.67 -19.07
C HIS A 208 -2.26 22.33 -20.45
N GLY A 209 -3.30 22.06 -21.22
CA GLY A 209 -3.58 22.74 -22.49
C GLY A 209 -4.19 24.12 -22.27
#